data_d499231d6db4f162b1666a79151a3542
#
_entry.id   d499231d6db4f162b1666a79151a3542
#
_cell.length_a   1.000
_cell.length_b   1.000
_cell.length_c   1.000
_cell.angle_alpha   90.00
_cell.angle_beta   90.00
_cell.angle_gamma   90.00
#
_symmetry.space_group_name_H-M   'P 1'
#
loop_
_entity.id
_entity.type
_entity.pdbx_description
1 polymer ?
#
loop_
_entity_poly.entity_id
_entity_poly.type
_entity_poly.pdbx_seq_one_letter_code
_entity_poly.pdbx_strand_id
1 'polypeptide(L)'
;MGWFSTPFLFYMSISANFKSGFVAIIGKPNTGKSTLMNCILGEKISITSPKPQTTRYAIKGIWNTPEHQIVFVDTPGYLKPRYELQERMLKIWHNSLEDVDLVLFLTQVDSFPTEYDKEVLHHLQYLKNPQLAVFNKLDLNPEVNREDMKQYLPDSINKAFFVSAKTGENIPELMEAITYYMPYHEPYYEEDMLSDLPMRFFAKEIIREAIFHYFQEEIPYSSAVLIERFQELPDKVIINAVIWLERKSQKLILIGKNGSALQKIREYAESELSRFMQLPVYVHLFVKINPKWRKKDNALRELGFMP
;
A
#
# COMPACT_ATOMS: atom_id res chain seq x y z
N MET A 1 -43.95 30.50 -19.93
CA MET A 1 -44.16 29.05 -19.74
C MET A 1 -42.78 28.46 -19.54
N GLY A 2 -42.42 28.21 -18.27
CA GLY A 2 -41.12 27.69 -17.88
C GLY A 2 -41.11 26.18 -17.91
N TRP A 3 -40.09 25.61 -18.53
CA TRP A 3 -39.79 24.20 -18.43
C TRP A 3 -38.68 24.06 -17.38
N PHE A 4 -39.07 23.65 -16.18
CA PHE A 4 -38.14 23.12 -15.20
C PHE A 4 -37.84 21.66 -15.59
N SER A 5 -36.66 21.42 -16.14
CA SER A 5 -36.11 20.08 -16.25
C SER A 5 -35.59 19.66 -14.88
N THR A 6 -36.33 18.80 -14.22
CA THR A 6 -35.92 18.10 -13.01
C THR A 6 -34.70 17.23 -13.35
N PRO A 7 -33.56 17.28 -12.61
CA PRO A 7 -32.48 16.34 -12.80
C PRO A 7 -32.99 14.95 -12.36
N PHE A 8 -33.04 14.02 -13.31
CA PHE A 8 -33.22 12.61 -13.03
C PHE A 8 -32.01 12.12 -12.23
N LEU A 9 -32.16 12.10 -10.91
CA LEU A 9 -31.32 11.33 -10.03
C LEU A 9 -31.53 9.84 -10.34
N PHE A 10 -30.64 9.24 -11.11
CA PHE A 10 -30.51 7.80 -11.18
C PHE A 10 -30.04 7.32 -9.81
N TYR A 11 -30.95 7.13 -8.88
CA TYR A 11 -30.74 6.22 -7.76
C TYR A 11 -30.72 4.81 -8.37
N MET A 12 -29.55 4.29 -8.72
CA MET A 12 -29.39 2.85 -8.84
C MET A 12 -29.81 2.28 -7.49
N SER A 13 -30.89 1.51 -7.43
CA SER A 13 -31.30 0.82 -6.22
C SER A 13 -30.20 -0.18 -5.86
N ILE A 14 -29.42 0.17 -4.83
CA ILE A 14 -28.44 -0.74 -4.25
C ILE A 14 -29.17 -2.03 -3.91
N SER A 15 -28.68 -3.18 -4.38
CA SER A 15 -29.27 -4.48 -4.10
C SER A 15 -29.39 -4.66 -2.58
N ALA A 16 -30.53 -5.15 -2.11
CA ALA A 16 -30.72 -5.48 -0.70
C ALA A 16 -29.68 -6.49 -0.16
N ASN A 17 -28.94 -7.15 -1.06
CA ASN A 17 -27.90 -8.13 -0.77
C ASN A 17 -26.47 -7.58 -1.02
N PHE A 18 -26.32 -6.26 -1.14
CA PHE A 18 -25.00 -5.66 -1.32
C PHE A 18 -24.13 -5.87 -0.07
N LYS A 19 -22.89 -6.28 -0.29
CA LYS A 19 -21.93 -6.48 0.81
C LYS A 19 -20.78 -5.51 0.69
N SER A 20 -20.44 -4.84 1.78
CA SER A 20 -19.25 -3.99 1.82
C SER A 20 -18.55 -4.07 3.17
N GLY A 21 -17.23 -3.91 3.17
CA GLY A 21 -16.45 -3.98 4.40
C GLY A 21 -14.97 -3.69 4.18
N PHE A 22 -14.24 -3.69 5.31
CA PHE A 22 -12.84 -3.36 5.36
C PHE A 22 -11.99 -4.61 5.62
N VAL A 23 -10.89 -4.74 4.88
CA VAL A 23 -9.96 -5.87 4.97
C VAL A 23 -8.54 -5.37 5.22
N ALA A 24 -7.98 -5.62 6.40
CA ALA A 24 -6.58 -5.31 6.68
C ALA A 24 -5.64 -6.38 6.11
N ILE A 25 -4.63 -5.96 5.35
CA ILE A 25 -3.56 -6.86 4.88
C ILE A 25 -2.33 -6.60 5.75
N ILE A 26 -1.98 -7.56 6.59
CA ILE A 26 -0.87 -7.47 7.54
C ILE A 26 0.15 -8.59 7.32
N GLY A 27 1.32 -8.43 7.90
CA GLY A 27 2.41 -9.40 7.83
C GLY A 27 3.78 -8.73 7.91
N LYS A 28 4.84 -9.53 7.92
CA LYS A 28 6.21 -9.00 7.90
C LYS A 28 6.52 -8.22 6.62
N PRO A 29 7.60 -7.44 6.57
CA PRO A 29 8.03 -6.78 5.33
C PRO A 29 8.32 -7.80 4.21
N ASN A 30 8.10 -7.40 2.95
CA ASN A 30 8.40 -8.17 1.73
C ASN A 30 7.57 -9.44 1.49
N THR A 31 6.49 -9.65 2.20
CA THR A 31 5.55 -10.77 1.94
C THR A 31 4.72 -10.56 0.69
N GLY A 32 4.68 -9.34 0.15
CA GLY A 32 3.90 -9.01 -1.07
C GLY A 32 2.52 -8.42 -0.80
N LYS A 33 2.31 -7.75 0.35
CA LYS A 33 1.04 -7.08 0.71
C LYS A 33 0.57 -6.11 -0.37
N SER A 34 1.42 -5.15 -0.72
CA SER A 34 1.15 -4.18 -1.79
C SER A 34 0.95 -4.85 -3.16
N THR A 35 1.69 -5.92 -3.44
CA THR A 35 1.54 -6.69 -4.68
C THR A 35 0.20 -7.39 -4.72
N LEU A 36 -0.24 -7.99 -3.60
CA LEU A 36 -1.54 -8.64 -3.49
C LEU A 36 -2.67 -7.64 -3.71
N MET A 37 -2.63 -6.49 -3.02
CA MET A 37 -3.63 -5.44 -3.19
C MET A 37 -3.69 -4.96 -4.65
N ASN A 38 -2.55 -4.63 -5.27
CA ASN A 38 -2.51 -4.22 -6.67
C ASN A 38 -3.03 -5.30 -7.63
N CYS A 39 -2.72 -6.58 -7.36
CA CYS A 39 -3.23 -7.71 -8.15
C CYS A 39 -4.76 -7.83 -8.08
N ILE A 40 -5.33 -7.70 -6.89
CA ILE A 40 -6.79 -7.74 -6.66
C ILE A 40 -7.49 -6.57 -7.36
N LEU A 41 -6.92 -5.38 -7.26
CA LEU A 41 -7.50 -4.16 -7.84
C LEU A 41 -7.33 -4.09 -9.37
N GLY A 42 -6.36 -4.83 -9.94
CA GLY A 42 -5.97 -4.70 -11.35
C GLY A 42 -5.21 -3.40 -11.66
N GLU A 43 -4.94 -2.57 -10.65
CA GLU A 43 -4.32 -1.24 -10.76
C GLU A 43 -3.20 -1.06 -9.74
N LYS A 44 -2.19 -0.25 -10.08
CA LYS A 44 -1.04 0.04 -9.23
C LYS A 44 -1.35 1.18 -8.25
N ILE A 45 -1.99 0.87 -7.13
CA ILE A 45 -2.31 1.83 -6.07
C ILE A 45 -1.19 1.92 -5.02
N SER A 46 -0.56 0.81 -4.67
CA SER A 46 0.60 0.79 -3.76
C SER A 46 1.90 0.59 -4.52
N ILE A 47 2.94 1.31 -4.10
CA ILE A 47 4.29 1.09 -4.63
C ILE A 47 4.86 -0.25 -4.18
N THR A 48 5.63 -0.87 -5.04
CA THR A 48 6.22 -2.19 -4.78
C THR A 48 7.74 -2.18 -4.89
N SER A 49 8.41 -2.91 -4.02
CA SER A 49 9.86 -3.10 -4.08
C SER A 49 10.25 -4.38 -3.33
N PRO A 50 11.32 -5.08 -3.75
CA PRO A 50 11.86 -6.19 -2.98
C PRO A 50 12.53 -5.76 -1.66
N LYS A 51 12.65 -4.45 -1.40
CA LYS A 51 13.27 -3.91 -0.19
C LYS A 51 12.26 -3.77 0.94
N PRO A 52 12.65 -4.00 2.21
CA PRO A 52 11.74 -3.82 3.34
C PRO A 52 11.37 -2.34 3.52
N GLN A 53 10.28 -2.07 4.25
CA GLN A 53 9.79 -0.72 4.56
C GLN A 53 9.41 0.11 3.30
N THR A 54 8.99 -0.55 2.24
CA THR A 54 8.46 0.11 1.04
C THR A 54 7.16 0.82 1.38
N THR A 55 6.20 0.15 1.99
CA THR A 55 4.97 0.76 2.51
C THR A 55 5.24 1.40 3.87
N ARG A 56 4.97 2.71 3.98
CA ARG A 56 5.14 3.49 5.22
C ARG A 56 3.82 4.03 5.78
N TYR A 57 2.78 4.04 4.98
CA TYR A 57 1.43 4.53 5.28
C TYR A 57 0.42 3.38 5.16
N ALA A 58 -0.72 3.50 5.79
CA ALA A 58 -1.86 2.67 5.43
C ALA A 58 -2.46 3.21 4.13
N ILE A 59 -2.57 2.37 3.13
CA ILE A 59 -3.09 2.75 1.81
C ILE A 59 -4.38 1.96 1.60
N LYS A 60 -5.49 2.68 1.38
CA LYS A 60 -6.76 2.05 1.05
C LYS A 60 -6.88 1.88 -0.45
N GLY A 61 -7.20 0.66 -0.85
CA GLY A 61 -7.56 0.30 -2.21
C GLY A 61 -8.98 -0.24 -2.25
N ILE A 62 -9.82 0.30 -3.11
CA ILE A 62 -11.25 0.04 -3.17
C ILE A 62 -11.53 -0.87 -4.36
N TRP A 63 -12.03 -2.06 -4.08
CA TRP A 63 -12.45 -3.03 -5.09
C TRP A 63 -13.97 -3.04 -5.18
N ASN A 64 -14.48 -2.75 -6.38
CA ASN A 64 -15.90 -2.61 -6.65
C ASN A 64 -16.40 -3.68 -7.63
N THR A 65 -17.59 -4.20 -7.36
CA THR A 65 -18.42 -4.99 -8.28
C THR A 65 -19.89 -4.56 -8.12
N PRO A 66 -20.78 -4.99 -8.99
CA PRO A 66 -22.21 -4.70 -8.82
C PRO A 66 -22.82 -5.18 -7.51
N GLU A 67 -22.19 -6.11 -6.81
CA GLU A 67 -22.70 -6.77 -5.60
C GLU A 67 -21.84 -6.53 -4.36
N HIS A 68 -20.60 -6.03 -4.53
CA HIS A 68 -19.64 -5.91 -3.43
C HIS A 68 -18.79 -4.65 -3.54
N GLN A 69 -18.47 -4.05 -2.40
CA GLN A 69 -17.37 -3.11 -2.27
C GLN A 69 -16.45 -3.54 -1.13
N ILE A 70 -15.19 -3.81 -1.44
CA ILE A 70 -14.20 -4.23 -0.44
C ILE A 70 -13.08 -3.21 -0.37
N VAL A 71 -12.86 -2.64 0.81
CA VAL A 71 -11.79 -1.69 1.07
C VAL A 71 -10.60 -2.42 1.68
N PHE A 72 -9.59 -2.68 0.85
CA PHE A 72 -8.34 -3.25 1.31
C PHE A 72 -7.44 -2.18 1.93
N VAL A 73 -6.87 -2.48 3.08
CA VAL A 73 -5.92 -1.60 3.77
C VAL A 73 -4.54 -2.24 3.70
N ASP A 74 -3.67 -1.77 2.77
CA ASP A 74 -2.26 -2.16 2.72
C ASP A 74 -1.50 -1.46 3.83
N THR A 75 -0.85 -2.23 4.70
CA THR A 75 -0.21 -1.72 5.91
C THR A 75 1.32 -1.77 5.81
N PRO A 76 2.03 -0.91 6.56
CA PRO A 76 3.45 -1.11 6.79
C PRO A 76 3.71 -2.54 7.30
N GLY A 77 4.81 -3.16 6.85
CA GLY A 77 5.18 -4.47 7.39
C GLY A 77 5.48 -4.38 8.89
N TYR A 78 5.02 -5.37 9.67
CA TYR A 78 5.34 -5.46 11.08
C TYR A 78 6.85 -5.45 11.32
N LEU A 79 7.32 -4.60 12.23
CA LEU A 79 8.74 -4.45 12.55
C LEU A 79 8.92 -4.03 14.01
N LYS A 80 10.09 -4.36 14.58
CA LYS A 80 10.54 -3.83 15.88
C LYS A 80 11.13 -2.44 15.67
N PRO A 81 10.53 -1.37 16.22
CA PRO A 81 10.96 -0.01 15.94
C PRO A 81 12.32 0.29 16.59
N ARG A 82 13.16 1.06 15.88
CA ARG A 82 14.47 1.52 16.33
C ARG A 82 14.58 3.05 16.38
N TYR A 83 13.60 3.75 15.80
CA TYR A 83 13.53 5.21 15.75
C TYR A 83 12.10 5.66 15.45
N GLU A 84 11.80 6.92 15.74
CA GLU A 84 10.47 7.53 15.73
C GLU A 84 9.61 7.22 14.49
N LEU A 85 10.15 7.31 13.26
CA LEU A 85 9.40 6.93 12.06
C LEU A 85 8.88 5.49 12.12
N GLN A 86 9.70 4.55 12.61
CA GLN A 86 9.30 3.15 12.73
C GLN A 86 8.26 2.93 13.84
N GLU A 87 8.31 3.72 14.91
CA GLU A 87 7.28 3.72 15.96
C GLU A 87 5.93 4.16 15.38
N ARG A 88 5.92 5.21 14.54
CA ARG A 88 4.72 5.64 13.84
C ARG A 88 4.21 4.62 12.83
N MET A 89 5.10 3.96 12.09
CA MET A 89 4.73 2.86 11.20
C MET A 89 4.10 1.70 11.97
N LEU A 90 4.62 1.35 13.15
CA LEU A 90 4.03 0.33 14.01
C LEU A 90 2.67 0.77 14.55
N LYS A 91 2.51 2.05 14.93
CA LYS A 91 1.21 2.60 15.34
C LYS A 91 0.18 2.53 14.21
N ILE A 92 0.57 2.89 12.96
CA ILE A 92 -0.28 2.75 11.77
C ILE A 92 -0.70 1.28 11.59
N TRP A 93 0.23 0.33 11.77
CA TRP A 93 -0.06 -1.09 11.70
C TRP A 93 -1.11 -1.52 12.74
N HIS A 94 -0.96 -1.09 14.01
CA HIS A 94 -1.94 -1.39 15.05
C HIS A 94 -3.31 -0.78 14.76
N ASN A 95 -3.36 0.50 14.40
CA ASN A 95 -4.62 1.19 14.09
C ASN A 95 -5.33 0.57 12.88
N SER A 96 -4.59 -0.04 11.96
CA SER A 96 -5.17 -0.72 10.79
C SER A 96 -5.88 -2.04 11.13
N LEU A 97 -5.79 -2.51 12.37
CA LEU A 97 -6.52 -3.67 12.87
C LEU A 97 -7.81 -3.29 13.61
N GLU A 98 -8.00 -1.99 13.86
CA GLU A 98 -9.23 -1.46 14.43
C GLU A 98 -10.28 -1.30 13.32
N ASP A 99 -11.53 -1.53 13.65
CA ASP A 99 -12.69 -1.28 12.77
C ASP A 99 -12.61 -1.95 11.37
N VAL A 100 -12.02 -3.15 11.28
CA VAL A 100 -12.02 -3.96 10.06
C VAL A 100 -12.90 -5.20 10.23
N ASP A 101 -13.47 -5.68 9.12
CA ASP A 101 -14.35 -6.85 9.11
C ASP A 101 -13.58 -8.16 8.96
N LEU A 102 -12.38 -8.09 8.36
CA LEU A 102 -11.53 -9.25 8.10
C LEU A 102 -10.05 -8.86 8.16
N VAL A 103 -9.22 -9.76 8.67
CA VAL A 103 -7.76 -9.62 8.67
C VAL A 103 -7.14 -10.69 7.78
N LEU A 104 -6.31 -10.29 6.82
CA LEU A 104 -5.45 -11.16 6.03
C LEU A 104 -4.03 -11.16 6.60
N PHE A 105 -3.63 -12.26 7.21
CA PHE A 105 -2.25 -12.49 7.60
C PHE A 105 -1.46 -12.98 6.39
N LEU A 106 -0.63 -12.12 5.82
CA LEU A 106 0.17 -12.43 4.63
C LEU A 106 1.60 -12.83 5.02
N THR A 107 1.98 -14.02 4.65
CA THR A 107 3.36 -14.52 4.74
C THR A 107 3.81 -15.11 3.39
N GLN A 108 4.96 -15.75 3.31
CA GLN A 108 5.47 -16.33 2.07
C GLN A 108 5.86 -17.80 2.25
N VAL A 109 5.66 -18.60 1.20
CA VAL A 109 5.83 -20.07 1.24
C VAL A 109 7.25 -20.53 1.51
N ASP A 110 8.28 -19.73 1.19
CA ASP A 110 9.69 -20.11 1.25
C ASP A 110 10.37 -19.88 2.60
N SER A 111 9.73 -19.15 3.50
CA SER A 111 10.37 -18.73 4.77
C SER A 111 9.44 -18.68 5.98
N PHE A 112 8.33 -19.37 5.94
CA PHE A 112 7.40 -19.48 7.08
C PHE A 112 7.69 -20.75 7.91
N PRO A 113 7.62 -20.68 9.28
CA PRO A 113 7.45 -19.48 10.08
C PRO A 113 8.79 -18.82 10.44
N THR A 114 8.85 -17.49 10.39
CA THR A 114 9.94 -16.70 10.98
C THR A 114 9.53 -16.14 12.33
N GLU A 115 10.47 -15.58 13.11
CA GLU A 115 10.16 -14.93 14.39
C GLU A 115 9.17 -13.76 14.20
N TYR A 116 9.27 -13.00 13.10
CA TYR A 116 8.29 -11.95 12.79
C TYR A 116 6.89 -12.51 12.50
N ASP A 117 6.79 -13.66 11.84
CA ASP A 117 5.50 -14.31 11.61
C ASP A 117 4.88 -14.75 12.94
N LYS A 118 5.65 -15.33 13.85
CA LYS A 118 5.19 -15.73 15.18
C LYS A 118 4.71 -14.53 16.00
N GLU A 119 5.42 -13.41 15.95
CA GLU A 119 5.02 -12.19 16.64
C GLU A 119 3.70 -11.63 16.08
N VAL A 120 3.55 -11.57 14.75
CA VAL A 120 2.28 -11.15 14.13
C VAL A 120 1.14 -12.09 14.53
N LEU A 121 1.33 -13.41 14.44
CA LEU A 121 0.34 -14.40 14.83
C LEU A 121 -0.02 -14.29 16.32
N HIS A 122 0.94 -13.97 17.19
CA HIS A 122 0.68 -13.72 18.60
C HIS A 122 -0.27 -12.51 18.80
N HIS A 123 -0.07 -11.41 18.06
CA HIS A 123 -1.02 -10.27 18.11
C HIS A 123 -2.41 -10.67 17.63
N LEU A 124 -2.51 -11.50 16.58
CA LEU A 124 -3.77 -11.93 15.98
C LEU A 124 -4.64 -12.77 16.93
N GLN A 125 -4.04 -13.54 17.83
CA GLN A 125 -4.79 -14.38 18.80
C GLN A 125 -5.74 -13.59 19.70
N TYR A 126 -5.50 -12.29 19.88
CA TYR A 126 -6.31 -11.42 20.72
C TYR A 126 -7.40 -10.66 19.96
N LEU A 127 -7.43 -10.77 18.62
CA LEU A 127 -8.45 -10.15 17.79
C LEU A 127 -9.71 -11.02 17.73
N LYS A 128 -10.88 -10.38 17.71
CA LYS A 128 -12.18 -11.05 17.55
C LYS A 128 -12.61 -11.18 16.09
N ASN A 129 -11.99 -10.41 15.21
CA ASN A 129 -12.32 -10.36 13.79
C ASN A 129 -11.95 -11.69 13.11
N PRO A 130 -12.69 -12.15 12.12
CA PRO A 130 -12.28 -13.25 11.25
C PRO A 130 -10.87 -13.03 10.68
N GLN A 131 -10.10 -14.12 10.55
CA GLN A 131 -8.72 -14.07 10.12
C GLN A 131 -8.45 -15.14 9.08
N LEU A 132 -7.82 -14.76 7.97
CA LEU A 132 -7.36 -15.70 6.94
C LEU A 132 -5.84 -15.64 6.83
N ALA A 133 -5.19 -16.79 6.75
CA ALA A 133 -3.77 -16.87 6.42
C ALA A 133 -3.60 -16.94 4.90
N VAL A 134 -2.70 -16.12 4.36
CA VAL A 134 -2.38 -16.09 2.93
C VAL A 134 -0.89 -16.33 2.75
N PHE A 135 -0.55 -17.53 2.29
CA PHE A 135 0.79 -17.95 1.93
C PHE A 135 1.07 -17.52 0.48
N ASN A 136 1.76 -16.41 0.32
CA ASN A 136 2.04 -15.80 -0.97
C ASN A 136 3.35 -16.31 -1.59
N LYS A 137 3.58 -15.95 -2.86
CA LYS A 137 4.74 -16.31 -3.67
C LYS A 137 4.79 -17.82 -3.98
N LEU A 138 3.63 -18.44 -4.20
CA LEU A 138 3.53 -19.83 -4.59
C LEU A 138 4.33 -20.14 -5.87
N ASP A 139 4.47 -19.15 -6.75
CA ASP A 139 5.31 -19.21 -7.96
C ASP A 139 6.79 -19.54 -7.69
N LEU A 140 7.30 -19.27 -6.49
CA LEU A 140 8.68 -19.60 -6.11
C LEU A 140 8.84 -21.04 -5.59
N ASN A 141 7.77 -21.63 -5.04
CA ASN A 141 7.77 -23.00 -4.53
C ASN A 141 6.37 -23.64 -4.67
N PRO A 142 5.98 -24.06 -5.89
CA PRO A 142 4.67 -24.66 -6.15
C PRO A 142 4.41 -25.97 -5.38
N GLU A 143 5.47 -26.74 -5.13
CA GLU A 143 5.42 -28.06 -4.48
C GLU A 143 5.51 -27.99 -2.94
N VAL A 144 5.33 -26.80 -2.34
CA VAL A 144 5.38 -26.64 -0.89
C VAL A 144 4.41 -27.57 -0.17
N ASN A 145 4.87 -28.23 0.89
CA ASN A 145 3.98 -29.03 1.73
C ASN A 145 3.06 -28.11 2.55
N ARG A 146 1.82 -28.00 2.08
CA ARG A 146 0.82 -27.08 2.63
C ARG A 146 0.40 -27.46 4.06
N GLU A 147 0.35 -28.75 4.38
CA GLU A 147 -0.03 -29.22 5.72
C GLU A 147 1.05 -28.90 6.76
N ASP A 148 2.32 -29.04 6.38
CA ASP A 148 3.44 -28.69 7.26
C ASP A 148 3.44 -27.20 7.60
N MET A 149 2.93 -26.33 6.73
CA MET A 149 2.80 -24.90 7.02
C MET A 149 1.62 -24.60 7.91
N LYS A 150 0.47 -25.23 7.67
CA LYS A 150 -0.75 -25.00 8.44
C LYS A 150 -0.61 -25.36 9.93
N GLN A 151 0.20 -26.36 10.28
CA GLN A 151 0.42 -26.78 11.68
C GLN A 151 0.97 -25.66 12.60
N TYR A 152 1.57 -24.61 12.03
CA TYR A 152 2.08 -23.45 12.79
C TYR A 152 1.05 -22.34 12.96
N LEU A 153 -0.13 -22.46 12.35
CA LEU A 153 -1.19 -21.46 12.47
C LEU A 153 -1.96 -21.69 13.77
N PRO A 154 -2.30 -20.61 14.52
CA PRO A 154 -3.17 -20.72 15.69
C PRO A 154 -4.62 -21.00 15.29
N ASP A 155 -5.41 -21.53 16.24
CA ASP A 155 -6.84 -21.85 16.04
C ASP A 155 -7.69 -20.60 15.68
N SER A 156 -7.19 -19.40 15.95
CA SER A 156 -7.85 -18.15 15.56
C SER A 156 -7.90 -17.92 14.04
N ILE A 157 -7.06 -18.63 13.25
CA ILE A 157 -7.06 -18.54 11.79
C ILE A 157 -8.17 -19.41 11.22
N ASN A 158 -9.16 -18.80 10.59
CA ASN A 158 -10.33 -19.48 10.05
C ASN A 158 -10.02 -20.37 8.84
N LYS A 159 -9.13 -19.92 7.94
CA LYS A 159 -8.76 -20.66 6.74
C LYS A 159 -7.39 -20.20 6.21
N ALA A 160 -6.70 -21.08 5.48
CA ALA A 160 -5.40 -20.80 4.85
C ALA A 160 -5.47 -20.94 3.33
N PHE A 161 -4.88 -19.97 2.61
CA PHE A 161 -4.79 -19.92 1.15
C PHE A 161 -3.34 -19.87 0.71
N PHE A 162 -3.05 -20.50 -0.42
CA PHE A 162 -1.73 -20.50 -1.05
C PHE A 162 -1.86 -19.83 -2.41
N VAL A 163 -1.25 -18.67 -2.57
CA VAL A 163 -1.47 -17.81 -3.74
C VAL A 163 -0.15 -17.31 -4.34
N SER A 164 -0.20 -16.85 -5.57
CA SER A 164 0.83 -15.99 -6.14
C SER A 164 0.21 -14.64 -6.55
N ALA A 165 0.47 -13.62 -5.78
CA ALA A 165 0.07 -12.26 -6.13
C ALA A 165 0.77 -11.74 -7.39
N LYS A 166 1.86 -12.37 -7.82
CA LYS A 166 2.59 -12.01 -9.03
C LYS A 166 1.94 -12.58 -10.30
N THR A 167 1.43 -13.81 -10.23
CA THR A 167 0.83 -14.48 -11.38
C THR A 167 -0.70 -14.47 -11.39
N GLY A 168 -1.32 -14.09 -10.26
CA GLY A 168 -2.77 -14.15 -10.06
C GLY A 168 -3.27 -15.54 -9.65
N GLU A 169 -2.39 -16.51 -9.44
CA GLU A 169 -2.75 -17.89 -9.08
C GLU A 169 -3.49 -17.94 -7.74
N ASN A 170 -4.65 -18.61 -7.72
CA ASN A 170 -5.55 -18.79 -6.57
C ASN A 170 -6.11 -17.50 -5.96
N ILE A 171 -5.99 -16.35 -6.64
CA ILE A 171 -6.60 -15.08 -6.18
C ILE A 171 -8.13 -15.13 -6.25
N PRO A 172 -8.79 -15.71 -7.28
CA PRO A 172 -10.25 -15.83 -7.29
C PRO A 172 -10.81 -16.58 -6.07
N GLU A 173 -10.21 -17.71 -5.69
CA GLU A 173 -10.62 -18.48 -4.50
C GLU A 173 -10.45 -17.67 -3.18
N LEU A 174 -9.38 -16.89 -3.08
CA LEU A 174 -9.17 -15.99 -1.96
C LEU A 174 -10.25 -14.91 -1.92
N MET A 175 -10.61 -14.32 -3.07
CA MET A 175 -11.65 -13.29 -3.17
C MET A 175 -13.04 -13.81 -2.81
N GLU A 176 -13.39 -15.03 -3.21
CA GLU A 176 -14.63 -15.69 -2.78
C GLU A 176 -14.69 -15.81 -1.25
N ALA A 177 -13.60 -16.22 -0.62
CA ALA A 177 -13.55 -16.32 0.83
C ALA A 177 -13.63 -14.94 1.49
N ILE A 178 -12.98 -13.91 0.94
CA ILE A 178 -13.06 -12.54 1.47
C ILE A 178 -14.50 -12.04 1.39
N THR A 179 -15.16 -12.16 0.24
CA THR A 179 -16.56 -11.71 0.06
C THR A 179 -17.54 -12.44 0.97
N TYR A 180 -17.26 -13.71 1.33
CA TYR A 180 -18.09 -14.45 2.28
C TYR A 180 -18.14 -13.76 3.66
N TYR A 181 -17.01 -13.23 4.14
CA TYR A 181 -16.91 -12.57 5.45
C TYR A 181 -17.41 -11.13 5.46
N MET A 182 -17.68 -10.52 4.31
CA MET A 182 -18.17 -9.13 4.27
C MET A 182 -19.60 -9.03 4.78
N PRO A 183 -19.91 -8.03 5.61
CA PRO A 183 -21.26 -7.76 6.10
C PRO A 183 -22.17 -7.22 4.98
N TYR A 184 -23.48 -7.38 5.17
CA TYR A 184 -24.47 -6.66 4.36
C TYR A 184 -24.44 -5.19 4.78
N HIS A 185 -23.98 -4.33 3.88
CA HIS A 185 -23.85 -2.89 4.11
C HIS A 185 -23.84 -2.15 2.77
N GLU A 186 -24.29 -0.90 2.75
CA GLU A 186 -24.18 -0.02 1.59
C GLU A 186 -22.72 0.31 1.26
N PRO A 187 -22.38 0.70 0.01
CA PRO A 187 -21.04 1.13 -0.35
C PRO A 187 -20.56 2.29 0.53
N TYR A 188 -19.30 2.28 0.92
CA TYR A 188 -18.64 3.36 1.66
C TYR A 188 -18.12 4.47 0.75
N TYR A 189 -17.85 4.13 -0.52
CA TYR A 189 -17.22 5.02 -1.52
C TYR A 189 -18.00 4.94 -2.84
N GLU A 190 -17.80 5.93 -3.70
CA GLU A 190 -18.35 5.93 -5.06
C GLU A 190 -17.78 4.78 -5.90
N GLU A 191 -18.54 4.28 -6.86
CA GLU A 191 -18.24 3.05 -7.63
C GLU A 191 -16.94 3.14 -8.45
N ASP A 192 -16.60 4.34 -8.94
CA ASP A 192 -15.39 4.60 -9.74
C ASP A 192 -14.14 4.90 -8.91
N MET A 193 -14.28 4.95 -7.59
CA MET A 193 -13.20 5.29 -6.68
C MET A 193 -12.27 4.10 -6.44
N LEU A 194 -10.99 4.25 -6.73
CA LEU A 194 -9.96 3.23 -6.48
C LEU A 194 -9.24 3.43 -5.14
N SER A 195 -9.24 4.64 -4.59
CA SER A 195 -8.63 4.99 -3.30
C SER A 195 -9.16 6.33 -2.81
N ASP A 196 -9.16 6.54 -1.49
CA ASP A 196 -9.53 7.82 -0.86
C ASP A 196 -8.36 8.81 -0.74
N LEU A 197 -7.18 8.44 -1.25
CA LEU A 197 -5.98 9.26 -1.18
C LEU A 197 -5.89 10.23 -2.38
N PRO A 198 -5.44 11.47 -2.16
CA PRO A 198 -5.33 12.44 -3.24
C PRO A 198 -4.17 12.09 -4.22
N MET A 199 -4.27 12.50 -5.48
CA MET A 199 -3.25 12.30 -6.52
C MET A 199 -1.85 12.75 -6.10
N ARG A 200 -1.77 13.81 -5.30
CA ARG A 200 -0.53 14.29 -4.69
C ARG A 200 0.18 13.24 -3.83
N PHE A 201 -0.57 12.37 -3.16
CA PHE A 201 0.00 11.27 -2.38
C PHE A 201 0.65 10.23 -3.31
N PHE A 202 -0.03 9.82 -4.38
CA PHE A 202 0.51 8.86 -5.34
C PHE A 202 1.75 9.41 -6.05
N ALA A 203 1.77 10.69 -6.40
CA ALA A 203 2.95 11.34 -6.95
C ALA A 203 4.17 11.26 -6.00
N LYS A 204 3.95 11.52 -4.70
CA LYS A 204 4.98 11.36 -3.67
C LYS A 204 5.50 9.93 -3.61
N GLU A 205 4.62 8.94 -3.59
CA GLU A 205 4.98 7.54 -3.46
C GLU A 205 5.69 7.01 -4.73
N ILE A 206 5.26 7.38 -5.93
CA ILE A 206 5.93 7.00 -7.19
C ILE A 206 7.35 7.57 -7.28
N ILE A 207 7.57 8.82 -6.87
CA ILE A 207 8.93 9.37 -6.77
C ILE A 207 9.76 8.59 -5.75
N ARG A 208 9.16 8.18 -4.63
CA ARG A 208 9.83 7.36 -3.60
C ARG A 208 10.14 5.95 -4.12
N GLU A 209 9.25 5.36 -4.91
CA GLU A 209 9.47 4.07 -5.57
C GLU A 209 10.70 4.13 -6.50
N ALA A 210 10.85 5.19 -7.29
CA ALA A 210 12.03 5.40 -8.13
C ALA A 210 13.32 5.38 -7.31
N ILE A 211 13.32 5.98 -6.11
CA ILE A 211 14.47 5.94 -5.21
C ILE A 211 14.74 4.50 -4.76
N PHE A 212 13.71 3.73 -4.39
CA PHE A 212 13.83 2.32 -4.03
C PHE A 212 14.33 1.47 -5.21
N HIS A 213 13.95 1.82 -6.42
CA HIS A 213 14.35 1.10 -7.63
C HIS A 213 15.84 1.30 -7.95
N TYR A 214 16.31 2.55 -7.98
CA TYR A 214 17.66 2.89 -8.47
C TYR A 214 18.75 2.86 -7.39
N PHE A 215 18.41 2.92 -6.11
CA PHE A 215 19.39 2.98 -5.03
C PHE A 215 19.31 1.78 -4.11
N GLN A 216 20.47 1.40 -3.58
CA GLN A 216 20.63 0.33 -2.61
C GLN A 216 20.98 0.90 -1.23
N GLU A 217 21.31 0.04 -0.28
CA GLU A 217 21.79 0.35 1.05
C GLU A 217 20.88 1.37 1.78
N GLU A 218 21.46 2.42 2.32
CA GLU A 218 20.75 3.35 3.20
C GLU A 218 19.94 4.44 2.48
N ILE A 219 20.17 4.74 1.21
CA ILE A 219 19.50 5.84 0.50
C ILE A 219 17.97 5.70 0.52
N PRO A 220 17.37 4.57 0.16
CA PRO A 220 15.90 4.41 0.21
C PRO A 220 15.32 4.65 1.61
N TYR A 221 16.04 4.23 2.65
CA TYR A 221 15.56 4.33 4.03
C TYR A 221 15.78 5.70 4.66
N SER A 222 16.78 6.45 4.18
CA SER A 222 17.12 7.79 4.67
C SER A 222 16.48 8.91 3.85
N SER A 223 15.75 8.57 2.80
CA SER A 223 15.05 9.52 1.95
C SER A 223 13.57 9.67 2.33
N ALA A 224 13.07 10.90 2.15
CA ALA A 224 11.65 11.20 2.15
C ALA A 224 11.35 12.14 0.98
N VAL A 225 10.12 12.08 0.47
CA VAL A 225 9.65 12.93 -0.62
C VAL A 225 8.52 13.82 -0.11
N LEU A 226 8.60 15.09 -0.41
CA LEU A 226 7.56 16.08 -0.12
C LEU A 226 7.17 16.76 -1.43
N ILE A 227 5.87 16.83 -1.71
CA ILE A 227 5.35 17.57 -2.86
C ILE A 227 5.10 19.01 -2.42
N GLU A 228 5.88 19.96 -2.92
CA GLU A 228 5.69 21.39 -2.63
C GLU A 228 4.60 21.99 -3.50
N ARG A 229 4.57 21.63 -4.78
CA ARG A 229 3.55 22.11 -5.74
C ARG A 229 3.01 20.94 -6.56
N PHE A 230 1.70 20.89 -6.70
CA PHE A 230 0.98 19.98 -7.58
C PHE A 230 -0.03 20.81 -8.36
N GLN A 231 0.15 20.94 -9.65
CA GLN A 231 -0.67 21.79 -10.49
C GLN A 231 -1.20 20.99 -11.67
N GLU A 232 -2.51 20.82 -11.68
CA GLU A 232 -3.24 20.24 -12.80
C GLU A 232 -3.60 21.35 -13.79
N LEU A 233 -3.26 21.14 -15.05
CA LEU A 233 -3.63 21.96 -16.18
C LEU A 233 -4.44 21.10 -17.16
N PRO A 234 -5.20 21.68 -18.09
CA PRO A 234 -6.05 20.92 -18.97
C PRO A 234 -5.31 19.88 -19.85
N ASP A 235 -4.04 20.12 -20.13
CA ASP A 235 -3.21 19.33 -21.06
C ASP A 235 -2.01 18.64 -20.40
N LYS A 236 -1.75 18.91 -19.11
CA LYS A 236 -0.58 18.38 -18.40
C LYS A 236 -0.66 18.60 -16.89
N VAL A 237 0.21 17.91 -16.16
CA VAL A 237 0.42 18.12 -14.73
C VAL A 237 1.86 18.55 -14.47
N ILE A 238 2.05 19.53 -13.56
CA ILE A 238 3.38 20.01 -13.16
C ILE A 238 3.55 19.76 -11.66
N ILE A 239 4.62 19.05 -11.29
CA ILE A 239 4.91 18.63 -9.92
C ILE A 239 6.29 19.16 -9.52
N ASN A 240 6.35 19.92 -8.42
CA ASN A 240 7.61 20.24 -7.75
C ASN A 240 7.72 19.42 -6.48
N ALA A 241 8.78 18.62 -6.38
CA ALA A 241 9.02 17.74 -5.24
C ALA A 241 10.41 17.94 -4.65
N VAL A 242 10.49 17.87 -3.34
CA VAL A 242 11.75 17.90 -2.58
C VAL A 242 12.04 16.54 -1.99
N ILE A 243 13.23 16.03 -2.27
CA ILE A 243 13.75 14.82 -1.67
C ILE A 243 14.63 15.19 -0.48
N TRP A 244 14.19 14.81 0.72
CA TRP A 244 15.00 14.97 1.92
C TRP A 244 15.97 13.81 2.10
N LEU A 245 17.17 14.14 2.54
CA LEU A 245 18.20 13.21 2.95
C LEU A 245 18.83 13.67 4.26
N GLU A 246 19.49 12.78 5.00
CA GLU A 246 20.05 13.11 6.30
C GLU A 246 21.47 13.69 6.21
N ARG A 247 22.26 13.33 5.18
CA ARG A 247 23.70 13.64 5.07
C ARG A 247 24.08 14.19 3.70
N LYS A 248 25.15 15.01 3.66
CA LYS A 248 25.70 15.55 2.40
C LYS A 248 26.21 14.43 1.47
N SER A 249 26.83 13.38 2.00
CA SER A 249 27.29 12.23 1.20
C SER A 249 26.15 11.55 0.45
N GLN A 250 25.01 11.35 1.11
CA GLN A 250 23.80 10.80 0.51
C GLN A 250 23.26 11.68 -0.63
N LYS A 251 23.32 13.02 -0.47
CA LYS A 251 22.94 13.97 -1.51
C LYS A 251 23.78 13.81 -2.77
N LEU A 252 25.08 13.64 -2.65
CA LEU A 252 25.99 13.42 -3.78
C LEU A 252 25.66 12.11 -4.50
N ILE A 253 25.37 11.03 -3.76
CA ILE A 253 24.98 9.74 -4.33
C ILE A 253 23.64 9.86 -5.07
N LEU A 254 22.62 10.50 -4.46
CA LEU A 254 21.30 10.63 -5.05
C LEU A 254 21.30 11.48 -6.32
N ILE A 255 22.11 12.54 -6.38
CA ILE A 255 22.25 13.38 -7.56
C ILE A 255 23.03 12.64 -8.65
N GLY A 256 24.10 11.96 -8.28
CA GLY A 256 24.99 11.26 -9.21
C GLY A 256 25.90 12.21 -9.99
N LYS A 257 26.79 11.64 -10.81
CA LYS A 257 27.69 12.41 -11.66
C LYS A 257 26.88 13.25 -12.66
N ASN A 258 27.10 14.56 -12.69
CA ASN A 258 26.39 15.51 -13.55
C ASN A 258 24.86 15.43 -13.46
N GLY A 259 24.31 15.01 -12.32
CA GLY A 259 22.85 14.90 -12.13
C GLY A 259 22.21 13.64 -12.72
N SER A 260 23.00 12.69 -13.22
CA SER A 260 22.49 11.53 -13.97
C SER A 260 21.58 10.61 -13.17
N ALA A 261 21.82 10.44 -11.86
CA ALA A 261 20.98 9.58 -11.04
C ALA A 261 19.64 10.26 -10.69
N LEU A 262 19.66 11.55 -10.41
CA LEU A 262 18.43 12.35 -10.18
C LEU A 262 17.57 12.42 -11.46
N GLN A 263 18.19 12.48 -12.64
CA GLN A 263 17.51 12.43 -13.91
C GLN A 263 16.75 11.10 -14.11
N LYS A 264 17.35 9.96 -13.78
CA LYS A 264 16.68 8.65 -13.85
C LYS A 264 15.46 8.59 -12.94
N ILE A 265 15.54 9.14 -11.71
CA ILE A 265 14.39 9.22 -10.80
C ILE A 265 13.27 10.05 -11.46
N ARG A 266 13.60 11.19 -12.04
CA ARG A 266 12.64 12.06 -12.71
C ARG A 266 11.96 11.35 -13.88
N GLU A 267 12.73 10.77 -14.80
CA GLU A 267 12.22 10.07 -15.99
C GLU A 267 11.29 8.91 -15.61
N TYR A 268 11.68 8.12 -14.59
CA TYR A 268 10.83 7.06 -14.06
C TYR A 268 9.51 7.63 -13.52
N ALA A 269 9.59 8.67 -12.69
CA ALA A 269 8.41 9.27 -12.06
C ALA A 269 7.48 9.90 -13.11
N GLU A 270 8.01 10.62 -14.09
CA GLU A 270 7.25 11.21 -15.21
C GLU A 270 6.52 10.12 -16.02
N SER A 271 7.21 9.03 -16.35
CA SER A 271 6.63 7.91 -17.09
C SER A 271 5.50 7.23 -16.34
N GLU A 272 5.75 6.85 -15.07
CA GLU A 272 4.75 6.16 -14.24
C GLU A 272 3.53 7.06 -13.93
N LEU A 273 3.78 8.34 -13.61
CA LEU A 273 2.71 9.30 -13.33
C LEU A 273 1.90 9.63 -14.59
N SER A 274 2.55 9.78 -15.75
CA SER A 274 1.84 10.03 -17.00
C SER A 274 0.92 8.87 -17.38
N ARG A 275 1.37 7.63 -17.14
CA ARG A 275 0.54 6.43 -17.34
C ARG A 275 -0.62 6.39 -16.33
N PHE A 276 -0.36 6.67 -15.06
CA PHE A 276 -1.36 6.65 -14.00
C PHE A 276 -2.44 7.73 -14.18
N MET A 277 -2.02 8.95 -14.57
CA MET A 277 -2.92 10.10 -14.70
C MET A 277 -3.53 10.24 -16.11
N GLN A 278 -3.09 9.43 -17.09
CA GLN A 278 -3.48 9.52 -18.50
C GLN A 278 -3.26 10.92 -19.12
N LEU A 279 -2.28 11.65 -18.58
CA LEU A 279 -1.87 13.00 -19.01
C LEU A 279 -0.35 13.13 -18.93
N PRO A 280 0.28 13.98 -19.77
CA PRO A 280 1.70 14.31 -19.65
C PRO A 280 2.01 14.91 -18.26
N VAL A 281 2.99 14.34 -17.57
CA VAL A 281 3.42 14.82 -16.24
C VAL A 281 4.88 15.28 -16.31
N TYR A 282 5.15 16.45 -15.76
CA TYR A 282 6.48 17.04 -15.65
C TYR A 282 6.87 17.17 -14.18
N VAL A 283 8.02 16.60 -13.82
CA VAL A 283 8.49 16.55 -12.42
C VAL A 283 9.77 17.34 -12.24
N HIS A 284 9.75 18.33 -11.37
CA HIS A 284 10.93 19.07 -10.93
C HIS A 284 11.37 18.56 -9.56
N LEU A 285 12.59 18.00 -9.48
CA LEU A 285 13.13 17.43 -8.27
C LEU A 285 14.20 18.33 -7.65
N PHE A 286 14.06 18.61 -6.37
CA PHE A 286 15.03 19.30 -5.53
C PHE A 286 15.54 18.38 -4.43
N VAL A 287 16.81 18.51 -4.03
CA VAL A 287 17.39 17.68 -2.98
C VAL A 287 17.85 18.55 -1.81
N LYS A 288 17.25 18.33 -0.66
CA LYS A 288 17.51 19.09 0.59
C LYS A 288 18.07 18.17 1.67
N ILE A 289 19.03 18.67 2.44
CA ILE A 289 19.50 17.99 3.64
C ILE A 289 18.60 18.38 4.82
N ASN A 290 17.97 17.40 5.44
CA ASN A 290 17.24 17.54 6.69
C ASN A 290 17.80 16.50 7.68
N PRO A 291 18.82 16.88 8.49
CA PRO A 291 19.51 15.95 9.37
C PRO A 291 18.56 15.31 10.39
N LYS A 292 18.66 13.98 10.53
CA LYS A 292 17.86 13.19 11.49
C LYS A 292 16.35 13.37 11.36
N TRP A 293 15.83 13.66 10.17
CA TRP A 293 14.39 13.90 9.95
C TRP A 293 13.52 12.74 10.45
N ARG A 294 14.01 11.48 10.37
CA ARG A 294 13.30 10.28 10.84
C ARG A 294 13.06 10.23 12.36
N LYS A 295 13.75 11.11 13.13
CA LYS A 295 13.67 11.23 14.59
C LYS A 295 13.03 12.54 15.05
N LYS A 296 12.57 13.41 14.12
CA LYS A 296 12.00 14.72 14.41
C LYS A 296 10.51 14.72 14.21
N ASP A 297 9.74 14.98 15.28
CA ASP A 297 8.29 15.03 15.25
C ASP A 297 7.75 15.98 14.17
N ASN A 298 8.24 17.24 14.13
CA ASN A 298 7.78 18.21 13.14
C ASN A 298 8.03 17.74 11.69
N ALA A 299 9.17 17.12 11.39
CA ALA A 299 9.46 16.61 10.06
C ALA A 299 8.54 15.44 9.70
N LEU A 300 8.24 14.56 10.67
CA LEU A 300 7.33 13.46 10.46
C LEU A 300 5.89 13.93 10.23
N ARG A 301 5.43 14.93 10.96
CA ARG A 301 4.10 15.57 10.73
C ARG A 301 4.01 16.19 9.35
N GLU A 302 5.04 16.91 8.91
CA GLU A 302 5.10 17.50 7.56
C GLU A 302 5.01 16.46 6.45
N LEU A 303 5.53 15.25 6.68
CA LEU A 303 5.41 14.11 5.79
C LEU A 303 4.06 13.39 5.87
N GLY A 304 3.19 13.75 6.83
CA GLY A 304 1.87 13.15 7.03
C GLY A 304 1.84 12.00 8.06
N PHE A 305 2.91 11.80 8.83
CA PHE A 305 2.90 10.85 9.95
C PHE A 305 2.37 11.56 11.20
N MET A 306 1.10 11.33 11.51
CA MET A 306 0.49 11.84 12.75
C MET A 306 1.03 11.08 13.99
N PRO A 307 1.03 11.70 15.20
CA PRO A 307 1.52 11.07 16.42
C PRO A 307 0.65 9.90 16.86
#